data_aad5f930e4e9ed094c9d02805a01ccb8
#
_entry.id   aad5f930e4e9ed094c9d02805a01ccb8
#
_cell.length_a   1.000
_cell.length_b   1.000
_cell.length_c   1.000
_cell.angle_alpha   90.00
_cell.angle_beta   90.00
_cell.angle_gamma   90.00
#
_symmetry.space_group_name_H-M   'P 1'
#
loop_
_entity.id
_entity.type
_entity.pdbx_description
1 polymer ?
#
loop_
_entity_poly.entity_id
_entity_poly.type
_entity_poly.pdbx_seq_one_letter_code
_entity_poly.pdbx_strand_id
1 'polypeptide(L)'
;MTDLVVDDSVIVKWVVDEPGTSQALSLRRHRLYAPDLLAAECANVLWKKVRRNELTESEALFAARLLQRAAVELMPMRALLEPATRLALALDHPAYDCAYLALAESLSCDLVTADRRLAAVAPPVGHDFRVLALAAIELP
;
A
#
# COMPACT_ATOMS: atom_id res chain seq x y z
N MET A 1 12.66 10.85 -9.73
CA MET A 1 11.72 10.83 -8.59
C MET A 1 10.31 11.00 -9.11
N THR A 2 9.41 10.09 -8.81
CA THR A 2 8.00 10.15 -9.20
C THR A 2 7.11 10.04 -7.96
N ASP A 3 5.85 10.37 -8.14
CA ASP A 3 4.83 10.14 -7.12
C ASP A 3 4.30 8.72 -7.30
N LEU A 4 4.13 8.00 -6.20
CA LEU A 4 3.56 6.65 -6.18
C LEU A 4 2.61 6.51 -5.01
N VAL A 5 1.56 5.73 -5.19
CA VAL A 5 0.74 5.25 -4.09
C VAL A 5 1.27 3.88 -3.70
N VAL A 6 1.41 3.62 -2.41
CA VAL A 6 1.86 2.32 -1.87
C VAL A 6 0.88 1.85 -0.82
N ASP A 7 0.77 0.53 -0.65
CA ASP A 7 -0.10 -0.04 0.37
C ASP A 7 0.70 -0.70 1.52
N ASP A 8 -0.01 -1.27 2.47
CA ASP A 8 0.57 -1.92 3.64
C ASP A 8 1.50 -3.07 3.28
N SER A 9 1.20 -3.80 2.21
CA SER A 9 2.03 -4.93 1.76
C SER A 9 3.44 -4.49 1.35
N VAL A 10 3.59 -3.24 0.92
CA VAL A 10 4.89 -2.67 0.56
C VAL A 10 5.63 -2.15 1.78
N ILE A 11 4.99 -1.25 2.56
CA ILE A 11 5.73 -0.56 3.62
C ILE A 11 6.07 -1.43 4.82
N VAL A 12 5.30 -2.47 5.09
CA VAL A 12 5.65 -3.44 6.15
C VAL A 12 6.99 -4.10 5.86
N LYS A 13 7.34 -4.30 4.59
CA LYS A 13 8.63 -4.85 4.18
C LYS A 13 9.82 -3.95 4.50
N TRP A 14 9.58 -2.68 4.80
CA TRP A 14 10.65 -1.77 5.23
C TRP A 14 11.14 -2.09 6.65
N VAL A 15 10.30 -2.70 7.46
CA VAL A 15 10.58 -2.94 8.90
C VAL A 15 10.56 -4.44 9.24
N VAL A 16 10.14 -5.28 8.32
CA VAL A 16 10.15 -6.74 8.46
C VAL A 16 10.85 -7.33 7.24
N ASP A 17 11.95 -8.05 7.47
CA ASP A 17 12.69 -8.67 6.38
C ASP A 17 11.93 -9.88 5.85
N GLU A 18 11.51 -9.79 4.61
CA GLU A 18 10.74 -10.83 3.93
C GLU A 18 10.93 -10.70 2.40
N PRO A 19 10.45 -11.66 1.60
CA PRO A 19 10.57 -11.55 0.15
C PRO A 19 10.02 -10.22 -0.37
N GLY A 20 10.80 -9.53 -1.21
CA GLY A 20 10.42 -8.23 -1.75
C GLY A 20 10.94 -7.01 -0.97
N THR A 21 11.61 -7.23 0.16
CA THR A 21 12.13 -6.12 0.99
C THR A 21 13.06 -5.20 0.19
N SER A 22 13.95 -5.75 -0.64
CA SER A 22 14.86 -4.92 -1.44
C SER A 22 14.10 -4.01 -2.41
N GLN A 23 13.10 -4.54 -3.10
CA GLN A 23 12.26 -3.75 -4.00
C GLN A 23 11.48 -2.68 -3.23
N ALA A 24 10.90 -3.06 -2.08
CA ALA A 24 10.15 -2.11 -1.25
C ALA A 24 11.03 -0.97 -0.77
N LEU A 25 12.26 -1.26 -0.33
CA LEU A 25 13.20 -0.24 0.11
C LEU A 25 13.62 0.69 -1.04
N SER A 26 13.74 0.17 -2.26
CA SER A 26 14.10 0.98 -3.43
C SER A 26 13.06 2.05 -3.75
N LEU A 27 11.82 1.86 -3.34
CA LEU A 27 10.75 2.83 -3.58
C LEU A 27 10.87 4.07 -2.69
N ARG A 28 11.66 4.03 -1.62
CA ARG A 28 11.80 5.15 -0.68
C ARG A 28 12.41 6.40 -1.31
N ARG A 29 13.00 6.29 -2.49
CA ARG A 29 13.52 7.44 -3.25
C ARG A 29 12.42 8.26 -3.91
N HIS A 30 11.20 7.72 -3.98
CA HIS A 30 10.05 8.41 -4.58
C HIS A 30 9.24 9.14 -3.52
N ARG A 31 8.35 10.04 -3.96
CA ARG A 31 7.33 10.62 -3.08
C ARG A 31 6.19 9.62 -2.97
N LEU A 32 5.89 9.21 -1.75
CA LEU A 32 4.96 8.11 -1.50
C LEU A 32 3.72 8.62 -0.78
N TYR A 33 2.57 8.13 -1.23
CA TYR A 33 1.26 8.50 -0.73
C TYR A 33 0.44 7.25 -0.42
N ALA A 34 -0.47 7.36 0.53
CA ALA A 34 -1.43 6.31 0.84
C ALA A 34 -2.67 6.94 1.49
N PRO A 35 -3.83 6.27 1.42
CA PRO A 35 -4.95 6.64 2.28
C PRO A 35 -4.56 6.47 3.74
N ASP A 36 -5.13 7.26 4.65
CA ASP A 36 -4.82 7.13 6.07
C ASP A 36 -5.30 5.81 6.69
N LEU A 37 -6.13 5.06 5.98
CA LEU A 37 -6.43 3.65 6.23
C LEU A 37 -5.16 2.81 6.42
N LEU A 38 -4.06 3.18 5.78
CA LEU A 38 -2.78 2.48 5.85
C LEU A 38 -2.33 2.21 7.29
N ALA A 39 -2.50 3.17 8.19
CA ALA A 39 -2.08 3.01 9.58
C ALA A 39 -2.79 1.83 10.26
N ALA A 40 -4.10 1.73 10.08
CA ALA A 40 -4.89 0.63 10.65
C ALA A 40 -4.52 -0.71 10.00
N GLU A 41 -4.29 -0.71 8.71
CA GLU A 41 -3.92 -1.94 8.00
C GLU A 41 -2.55 -2.44 8.43
N CYS A 42 -1.58 -1.56 8.60
CA CYS A 42 -0.27 -1.93 9.11
C CYS A 42 -0.35 -2.52 10.52
N ALA A 43 -1.13 -1.90 11.40
CA ALA A 43 -1.33 -2.43 12.74
C ALA A 43 -1.90 -3.85 12.70
N ASN A 44 -2.86 -4.10 11.82
CA ASN A 44 -3.47 -5.41 11.65
C ASN A 44 -2.48 -6.45 11.11
N VAL A 45 -1.64 -6.07 10.15
CA VAL A 45 -0.60 -6.95 9.61
C VAL A 45 0.38 -7.37 10.71
N LEU A 46 0.84 -6.41 11.51
CA LEU A 46 1.78 -6.71 12.60
C LEU A 46 1.16 -7.63 13.66
N TRP A 47 -0.11 -7.40 14.00
CA TRP A 47 -0.84 -8.28 14.90
C TRP A 47 -0.91 -9.71 14.36
N LYS A 48 -1.25 -9.87 13.07
CA LYS A 48 -1.29 -11.19 12.43
C LYS A 48 0.06 -11.90 12.46
N LYS A 49 1.16 -11.16 12.24
CA LYS A 49 2.50 -11.72 12.27
C LYS A 49 2.86 -12.26 13.65
N VAL A 50 2.45 -11.60 14.71
CA VAL A 50 2.64 -12.11 16.08
C VAL A 50 1.81 -13.38 16.28
N ARG A 51 0.56 -13.38 15.84
CA ARG A 51 -0.31 -14.56 15.96
C ARG A 51 0.23 -15.77 15.23
N ARG A 52 0.94 -15.56 14.13
CA ARG A 52 1.54 -16.64 13.33
C ARG A 52 2.95 -17.00 13.81
N ASN A 53 3.40 -16.43 14.91
CA ASN A 53 4.74 -16.61 15.46
C ASN A 53 5.86 -16.17 14.50
N GLU A 54 5.58 -15.23 13.62
CA GLU A 54 6.57 -14.63 12.72
C GLU A 54 7.33 -13.50 13.39
N LEU A 55 6.71 -12.84 14.37
CA LEU A 55 7.29 -11.76 15.15
C LEU A 55 6.94 -11.96 16.62
N THR A 56 7.84 -11.50 17.50
CA THR A 56 7.51 -11.34 18.92
C THR A 56 6.69 -10.05 19.10
N GLU A 57 6.03 -9.91 20.25
CA GLU A 57 5.33 -8.67 20.58
C GLU A 57 6.25 -7.46 20.57
N SER A 58 7.46 -7.60 21.15
CA SER A 58 8.46 -6.51 21.17
C SER A 58 8.87 -6.10 19.76
N GLU A 59 9.09 -7.06 18.88
CA GLU A 59 9.44 -6.79 17.48
C GLU A 59 8.31 -6.08 16.76
N ALA A 60 7.07 -6.50 16.96
CA ALA A 60 5.91 -5.86 16.33
C ALA A 60 5.73 -4.42 16.81
N LEU A 61 5.90 -4.16 18.10
CA LEU A 61 5.80 -2.80 18.65
C LEU A 61 6.91 -1.89 18.14
N PHE A 62 8.13 -2.43 18.03
CA PHE A 62 9.24 -1.69 17.45
C PHE A 62 8.98 -1.35 15.98
N ALA A 63 8.49 -2.33 15.21
CA ALA A 63 8.12 -2.12 13.81
C ALA A 63 7.02 -1.06 13.67
N ALA A 64 6.01 -1.09 14.53
CA ALA A 64 4.94 -0.08 14.53
C ALA A 64 5.50 1.33 14.77
N ARG A 65 6.42 1.48 15.71
CA ARG A 65 7.06 2.78 15.98
C ARG A 65 7.85 3.30 14.78
N LEU A 66 8.54 2.41 14.06
CA LEU A 66 9.25 2.78 12.84
C LEU A 66 8.26 3.21 11.74
N LEU A 67 7.17 2.48 11.58
CA LEU A 67 6.16 2.81 10.55
C LEU A 67 5.45 4.12 10.84
N GLN A 68 5.29 4.52 12.11
CA GLN A 68 4.75 5.83 12.46
C GLN A 68 5.58 6.99 11.91
N ARG A 69 6.86 6.75 11.63
CA ARG A 69 7.80 7.75 11.12
C ARG A 69 8.09 7.59 9.64
N ALA A 70 7.42 6.65 8.99
CA ALA A 70 7.66 6.37 7.58
C ALA A 70 7.32 7.59 6.72
N ALA A 71 8.16 7.84 5.71
CA ALA A 71 7.98 8.98 4.81
C ALA A 71 6.92 8.66 3.74
N VAL A 72 5.69 8.48 4.19
CA VAL A 72 4.51 8.28 3.33
C VAL A 72 3.50 9.34 3.74
N GLU A 73 3.05 10.14 2.79
CA GLU A 73 2.01 11.13 3.05
C GLU A 73 0.65 10.46 3.07
N LEU A 74 -0.07 10.60 4.20
CA LEU A 74 -1.37 9.98 4.38
C LEU A 74 -2.48 10.96 4.00
N MET A 75 -3.37 10.50 3.13
CA MET A 75 -4.50 11.30 2.63
C MET A 75 -5.78 10.86 3.34
N PRO A 76 -6.65 11.81 3.73
CA PRO A 76 -7.86 11.47 4.49
C PRO A 76 -8.80 10.54 3.72
N MET A 77 -9.25 9.48 4.39
CA MET A 77 -10.23 8.54 3.82
C MET A 77 -11.56 9.20 3.47
N ARG A 78 -11.96 10.23 4.21
CA ARG A 78 -13.23 10.90 3.94
C ARG A 78 -13.34 11.40 2.52
N ALA A 79 -12.27 11.96 1.96
CA ALA A 79 -12.25 12.45 0.60
C ALA A 79 -12.31 11.33 -0.45
N LEU A 80 -11.97 10.10 -0.05
CA LEU A 80 -11.94 8.95 -0.93
C LEU A 80 -13.21 8.09 -0.85
N LEU A 81 -14.13 8.40 0.05
CA LEU A 81 -15.28 7.55 0.31
C LEU A 81 -16.13 7.30 -0.94
N GLU A 82 -16.52 8.34 -1.64
CA GLU A 82 -17.36 8.20 -2.84
C GLU A 82 -16.58 7.56 -4.01
N PRO A 83 -15.37 8.03 -4.37
CA PRO A 83 -14.65 7.40 -5.47
C PRO A 83 -14.24 5.94 -5.17
N ALA A 84 -13.89 5.60 -3.93
CA ALA A 84 -13.60 4.20 -3.57
C ALA A 84 -14.84 3.33 -3.68
N THR A 85 -16.00 3.82 -3.26
CA THR A 85 -17.26 3.10 -3.38
C THR A 85 -17.61 2.86 -4.85
N ARG A 86 -17.44 3.87 -5.68
CA ARG A 86 -17.70 3.77 -7.12
C ARG A 86 -16.83 2.69 -7.76
N LEU A 87 -15.53 2.68 -7.45
CA LEU A 87 -14.61 1.67 -7.98
C LEU A 87 -14.94 0.27 -7.46
N ALA A 88 -15.30 0.15 -6.19
CA ALA A 88 -15.68 -1.13 -5.61
C ALA A 88 -16.89 -1.75 -6.32
N LEU A 89 -17.88 -0.92 -6.64
CA LEU A 89 -19.07 -1.36 -7.38
C LEU A 89 -18.72 -1.73 -8.83
N ALA A 90 -17.88 -0.94 -9.48
CA ALA A 90 -17.52 -1.17 -10.88
C ALA A 90 -16.61 -2.39 -11.05
N LEU A 91 -15.72 -2.65 -10.11
CA LEU A 91 -14.73 -3.73 -10.21
C LEU A 91 -15.13 -4.98 -9.43
N ASP A 92 -16.20 -4.92 -8.67
CA ASP A 92 -16.60 -5.99 -7.73
C ASP A 92 -15.42 -6.40 -6.84
N HIS A 93 -14.80 -5.39 -6.21
CA HIS A 93 -13.58 -5.56 -5.43
C HIS A 93 -13.74 -4.85 -4.07
N PRO A 94 -13.13 -5.37 -2.99
CA PRO A 94 -13.27 -4.76 -1.67
C PRO A 94 -12.89 -3.28 -1.66
N ALA A 95 -13.71 -2.47 -0.97
CA ALA A 95 -13.55 -1.01 -0.95
C ALA A 95 -12.24 -0.54 -0.32
N TYR A 96 -11.65 -1.33 0.58
CA TYR A 96 -10.35 -1.00 1.18
C TYR A 96 -9.27 -0.83 0.10
N ASP A 97 -9.15 -1.80 -0.80
CA ASP A 97 -8.21 -1.73 -1.91
C ASP A 97 -8.58 -0.62 -2.87
N CYS A 98 -9.87 -0.41 -3.09
CA CYS A 98 -10.37 0.63 -3.98
C CYS A 98 -10.05 2.04 -3.49
N ALA A 99 -9.81 2.24 -2.18
CA ALA A 99 -9.33 3.51 -1.65
C ALA A 99 -7.94 3.84 -2.21
N TYR A 100 -7.07 2.84 -2.32
CA TYR A 100 -5.74 3.01 -2.92
C TYR A 100 -5.84 3.32 -4.41
N LEU A 101 -6.72 2.62 -5.12
CA LEU A 101 -6.97 2.87 -6.54
C LEU A 101 -7.52 4.29 -6.76
N ALA A 102 -8.47 4.70 -5.93
CA ALA A 102 -9.06 6.04 -6.01
C ALA A 102 -8.01 7.13 -5.76
N LEU A 103 -7.11 6.91 -4.81
CA LEU A 103 -6.04 7.86 -4.53
C LEU A 103 -5.07 7.95 -5.72
N ALA A 104 -4.65 6.80 -6.27
CA ALA A 104 -3.77 6.76 -7.43
C ALA A 104 -4.39 7.52 -8.61
N GLU A 105 -5.68 7.32 -8.85
CA GLU A 105 -6.41 8.05 -9.89
C GLU A 105 -6.41 9.55 -9.62
N SER A 106 -6.72 9.96 -8.40
CA SER A 106 -6.81 11.39 -8.07
C SER A 106 -5.45 12.11 -8.18
N LEU A 107 -4.36 11.40 -7.92
CA LEU A 107 -2.99 11.92 -8.01
C LEU A 107 -2.36 11.70 -9.39
N SER A 108 -3.04 10.99 -10.27
CA SER A 108 -2.54 10.62 -11.61
C SER A 108 -1.17 9.93 -11.52
N CYS A 109 -1.05 9.00 -10.59
CA CYS A 109 0.17 8.22 -10.41
C CYS A 109 -0.13 6.74 -10.26
N ASP A 110 0.92 5.92 -10.33
CA ASP A 110 0.76 4.47 -10.24
C ASP A 110 0.66 4.01 -8.78
N LEU A 111 0.00 2.88 -8.58
CA LEU A 111 -0.06 2.15 -7.30
C LEU A 111 0.90 0.97 -7.37
N VAL A 112 1.76 0.84 -6.36
CA VAL A 112 2.63 -0.34 -6.21
C VAL A 112 2.15 -1.18 -5.03
N THR A 113 1.98 -2.46 -5.25
CA THR A 113 1.50 -3.39 -4.23
C THR A 113 2.23 -4.73 -4.32
N ALA A 114 2.38 -5.42 -3.19
CA ALA A 114 2.83 -6.80 -3.14
C ALA A 114 1.67 -7.79 -3.05
N ASP A 115 0.45 -7.31 -2.95
CA ASP A 115 -0.76 -8.13 -2.93
C ASP A 115 -1.09 -8.56 -4.36
N ARG A 116 -1.07 -9.88 -4.60
CA ARG A 116 -1.31 -10.45 -5.93
C ARG A 116 -2.72 -10.16 -6.44
N ARG A 117 -3.72 -10.17 -5.57
CA ARG A 117 -5.11 -9.90 -5.95
C ARG A 117 -5.27 -8.46 -6.42
N LEU A 118 -4.69 -7.52 -5.68
CA LEU A 118 -4.75 -6.12 -6.05
C LEU A 118 -3.92 -5.84 -7.31
N ALA A 119 -2.74 -6.46 -7.43
CA ALA A 119 -1.89 -6.29 -8.62
C ALA A 119 -2.56 -6.81 -9.91
N ALA A 120 -3.52 -7.73 -9.78
CA ALA A 120 -4.26 -8.26 -10.92
C ALA A 120 -5.45 -7.39 -11.33
N VAL A 121 -5.77 -6.36 -10.57
CA VAL A 121 -6.89 -5.46 -10.89
C VAL A 121 -6.50 -4.57 -12.07
N ALA A 122 -7.32 -4.61 -13.12
CA ALA A 122 -7.16 -3.69 -14.26
C ALA A 122 -7.97 -2.42 -13.97
N PRO A 123 -7.35 -1.24 -14.02
CA PRO A 123 -8.11 0.00 -13.91
C PRO A 123 -9.19 0.08 -14.99
N PRO A 124 -10.34 0.72 -14.73
CA PRO A 124 -11.37 0.90 -15.75
C PRO A 124 -10.83 1.65 -16.98
N VAL A 125 -11.42 1.40 -18.14
CA VAL A 125 -11.00 2.06 -19.39
C VAL A 125 -11.06 3.57 -19.25
N GLY A 126 -10.01 4.27 -19.70
CA GLY A 126 -9.92 5.72 -19.63
C GLY A 126 -9.23 6.29 -18.39
N HIS A 127 -8.73 5.44 -17.51
CA HIS A 127 -7.96 5.87 -16.34
C HIS A 127 -6.46 5.83 -16.63
N ASP A 128 -5.74 6.85 -16.17
CA ASP A 128 -4.34 7.11 -16.51
C ASP A 128 -3.34 6.54 -15.52
N PHE A 129 -3.74 5.61 -14.66
CA PHE A 129 -2.83 5.02 -13.70
C PHE A 129 -2.71 3.52 -13.90
N ARG A 130 -1.62 2.95 -13.39
CA ARG A 130 -1.37 1.51 -13.44
C ARG A 130 -1.29 0.95 -12.03
N VAL A 131 -1.59 -0.33 -11.91
CA VAL A 131 -1.31 -1.10 -10.68
C VAL A 131 -0.10 -1.97 -10.98
N LEU A 132 0.99 -1.74 -10.25
CA LEU A 132 2.27 -2.41 -10.47
C LEU A 132 2.53 -3.41 -9.35
N ALA A 133 2.90 -4.64 -9.72
CA ALA A 133 3.35 -5.62 -8.76
C ALA A 133 4.74 -5.24 -8.24
N LEU A 134 4.94 -5.28 -6.92
CA LEU A 134 6.24 -4.99 -6.31
C LEU A 134 7.35 -5.86 -6.91
N ALA A 135 7.07 -7.14 -7.16
CA ALA A 135 8.03 -8.07 -7.72
C ALA A 135 8.53 -7.67 -9.12
N ALA A 136 7.77 -6.83 -9.83
CA ALA A 136 8.15 -6.35 -11.17
C ALA A 136 9.01 -5.07 -11.12
N ILE A 137 9.23 -4.50 -9.94
CA ILE A 137 10.07 -3.31 -9.79
C ILE A 137 11.53 -3.71 -9.95
N GLU A 138 12.21 -3.07 -10.88
CA GLU A 138 13.62 -3.31 -11.11
C GLU A 138 14.47 -2.61 -10.06
N LEU A 139 15.46 -3.33 -9.53
CA LEU A 139 16.44 -2.75 -8.61
C LEU A 139 17.48 -1.95 -9.40
N PRO A 140 17.91 -0.79 -8.87
CA PRO A 140 18.91 0.04 -9.52
C PRO A 140 20.29 -0.64 -9.57
#